data_4f446e4505665f4b54a0712b9906d7ac
#
_entry.id   4f446e4505665f4b54a0712b9906d7ac
#
_cell.length_a   1.000
_cell.length_b   1.000
_cell.length_c   1.000
_cell.angle_alpha   90.00
_cell.angle_beta   90.00
_cell.angle_gamma   90.00
#
_symmetry.space_group_name_H-M   'P 1'
#
loop_
_entity.id
_entity.type
_entity.pdbx_description
1 polymer ?
#
loop_
_entity_poly.entity_id
_entity_poly.type
_entity_poly.pdbx_seq_one_letter_code
_entity_poly.pdbx_strand_id
1 'polypeptide(L)'
;MYTPPMFKSDRAASLAFAEARGFGTVCAWNGKKPIASLLPFYLGYADDGTPQATFHVARHNPLLSLADGTSSWLMAVNGADTYISPDWYASPDQVPTWLYQSVHLTGTVRTLSEAELGPHLDALSAKFESWLAPKPPWTSSKMTAGRLDAMKKAIVGLVMTVEEVEGSFKLNQHKSDVDHAAVSNALARQGDADARAIGEQMVALRPQLNYISPSSAGQSADGRNAP
;
A
#
# COMPACT_ATOMS: atom_id res chain seq x y z
N MET A 1 -1.48 -1.70 15.67
CA MET A 1 -2.82 -1.90 15.04
C MET A 1 -3.53 -3.08 15.68
N TYR A 2 -4.83 -2.97 16.03
CA TYR A 2 -5.58 -4.17 16.45
C TYR A 2 -5.87 -5.06 15.24
N THR A 3 -5.41 -6.30 15.29
CA THR A 3 -5.62 -7.28 14.20
C THR A 3 -5.94 -8.64 14.80
N PRO A 4 -7.13 -9.21 14.53
CA PRO A 4 -7.43 -10.59 14.91
C PRO A 4 -6.36 -11.55 14.37
N PRO A 5 -5.98 -12.62 15.12
CA PRO A 5 -4.89 -13.51 14.72
C PRO A 5 -5.00 -14.06 13.30
N MET A 6 -6.23 -14.38 12.86
CA MET A 6 -6.52 -14.92 11.53
C MET A 6 -6.24 -13.96 10.38
N PHE A 7 -6.10 -12.65 10.64
CA PHE A 7 -5.84 -11.63 9.62
C PHE A 7 -4.41 -11.07 9.71
N LYS A 8 -3.62 -11.51 10.70
CA LYS A 8 -2.23 -11.08 10.81
C LYS A 8 -1.43 -11.56 9.61
N SER A 9 -0.76 -10.64 8.95
CA SER A 9 0.28 -10.94 7.97
C SER A 9 1.62 -11.10 8.70
N ASP A 10 2.47 -11.99 8.22
CA ASP A 10 3.83 -12.09 8.73
C ASP A 10 4.66 -10.86 8.34
N ARG A 11 5.83 -10.71 8.99
CA ARG A 11 6.71 -9.55 8.79
C ARG A 11 7.20 -9.44 7.34
N ALA A 12 7.58 -10.55 6.71
CA ALA A 12 8.15 -10.55 5.35
C ALA A 12 7.08 -10.16 4.32
N ALA A 13 5.89 -10.76 4.40
CA ALA A 13 4.76 -10.42 3.53
C ALA A 13 4.30 -8.96 3.73
N SER A 14 4.31 -8.46 4.97
CA SER A 14 3.97 -7.07 5.27
C SER A 14 4.98 -6.08 4.69
N LEU A 15 6.30 -6.34 4.80
CA LEU A 15 7.33 -5.51 4.19
C LEU A 15 7.27 -5.55 2.66
N ALA A 16 7.07 -6.73 2.07
CA ALA A 16 6.91 -6.86 0.62
C ALA A 16 5.68 -6.09 0.10
N PHE A 17 4.56 -6.14 0.82
CA PHE A 17 3.38 -5.36 0.50
C PHE A 17 3.65 -3.85 0.59
N ALA A 18 4.27 -3.38 1.67
CA ALA A 18 4.60 -1.96 1.85
C ALA A 18 5.55 -1.47 0.75
N GLU A 19 6.58 -2.28 0.40
CA GLU A 19 7.51 -1.97 -0.68
C GLU A 19 6.80 -1.90 -2.04
N ALA A 20 5.93 -2.86 -2.36
CA ALA A 20 5.16 -2.87 -3.61
C ALA A 20 4.26 -1.62 -3.72
N ARG A 21 3.62 -1.20 -2.62
CA ARG A 21 2.78 0.02 -2.60
C ARG A 21 3.59 1.31 -2.73
N GLY A 22 4.67 1.45 -1.99
CA GLY A 22 5.57 2.60 -2.03
C GLY A 22 4.92 3.96 -1.75
N PHE A 23 3.70 4.00 -1.22
CA PHE A 23 2.94 5.21 -0.90
C PHE A 23 2.13 4.99 0.38
N GLY A 24 2.25 5.91 1.34
CA GLY A 24 1.63 5.75 2.65
C GLY A 24 1.34 7.07 3.34
N THR A 25 0.58 6.98 4.43
CA THR A 25 0.28 8.10 5.32
C THR A 25 1.27 8.08 6.48
N VAL A 26 2.15 9.06 6.54
CA VAL A 26 3.10 9.25 7.66
C VAL A 26 2.47 10.12 8.72
N CYS A 27 2.43 9.64 9.96
CA CYS A 27 1.83 10.32 11.11
C CYS A 27 2.85 10.49 12.24
N ALA A 28 2.81 11.64 12.91
CA ALA A 28 3.56 11.93 14.13
C ALA A 28 2.74 12.78 15.09
N TRP A 29 3.07 12.71 16.38
CA TRP A 29 2.44 13.51 17.44
C TRP A 29 3.23 14.79 17.68
N ASN A 30 2.60 15.96 17.54
CA ASN A 30 3.27 17.25 17.72
C ASN A 30 3.14 17.85 19.13
N GLY A 31 2.82 17.04 20.13
CA GLY A 31 2.58 17.49 21.50
C GLY A 31 1.13 17.92 21.77
N LYS A 32 0.32 18.14 20.75
CA LYS A 32 -1.08 18.60 20.87
C LYS A 32 -2.07 17.72 20.08
N LYS A 33 -1.68 17.29 18.88
CA LYS A 33 -2.52 16.48 17.99
C LYS A 33 -1.63 15.64 17.06
N PRO A 34 -2.15 14.54 16.50
CA PRO A 34 -1.48 13.88 15.38
C PRO A 34 -1.48 14.82 14.17
N ILE A 35 -0.38 14.82 13.43
CA ILE A 35 -0.26 15.44 12.10
C ILE A 35 0.15 14.37 11.10
N ALA A 36 -0.29 14.49 9.85
CA ALA A 36 -0.07 13.49 8.84
C ALA A 36 0.23 14.08 7.47
N SER A 37 0.96 13.33 6.65
CA SER A 37 1.20 13.62 5.23
C SER A 37 1.18 12.32 4.43
N LEU A 38 0.60 12.37 3.23
CA LEU A 38 0.67 11.29 2.25
C LEU A 38 1.96 11.43 1.46
N LEU A 39 2.80 10.40 1.48
CA LEU A 39 4.16 10.46 0.95
C LEU A 39 4.53 9.19 0.18
N PRO A 40 5.19 9.34 -0.99
CA PRO A 40 5.87 8.23 -1.63
C PRO A 40 7.12 7.85 -0.84
N PHE A 41 7.45 6.55 -0.81
CA PHE A 41 8.64 6.03 -0.14
C PHE A 41 9.19 4.80 -0.86
N TYR A 42 10.40 4.42 -0.51
CA TYR A 42 10.93 3.10 -0.79
C TYR A 42 11.51 2.48 0.49
N LEU A 43 11.53 1.16 0.54
CA LEU A 43 12.21 0.43 1.60
C LEU A 43 13.65 0.12 1.18
N GLY A 44 14.56 0.33 2.10
CA GLY A 44 15.94 -0.12 2.06
C GLY A 44 16.27 -0.85 3.34
N TYR A 45 17.54 -1.19 3.51
CA TYR A 45 18.03 -1.88 4.71
C TYR A 45 19.33 -1.23 5.16
N ALA A 46 19.49 -1.05 6.45
CA ALA A 46 20.76 -0.68 7.07
C ALA A 46 21.76 -1.88 7.00
N ASP A 47 23.02 -1.65 7.33
CA ASP A 47 24.06 -2.67 7.30
C ASP A 47 23.77 -3.86 8.23
N ASP A 48 23.02 -3.64 9.30
CA ASP A 48 22.58 -4.68 10.24
C ASP A 48 21.29 -5.41 9.80
N GLY A 49 20.75 -5.10 8.61
CA GLY A 49 19.52 -5.67 8.07
C GLY A 49 18.23 -5.02 8.60
N THR A 50 18.30 -3.94 9.37
CA THR A 50 17.12 -3.19 9.83
C THR A 50 16.43 -2.50 8.66
N PRO A 51 15.11 -2.70 8.44
CA PRO A 51 14.39 -2.02 7.36
C PRO A 51 14.35 -0.50 7.59
N GLN A 52 14.49 0.23 6.50
CA GLN A 52 14.42 1.69 6.48
C GLN A 52 13.43 2.16 5.42
N ALA A 53 12.45 2.97 5.82
CA ALA A 53 11.56 3.65 4.88
C ALA A 53 12.08 5.05 4.61
N THR A 54 12.44 5.34 3.36
CA THR A 54 13.05 6.62 2.96
C THR A 54 12.07 7.40 2.09
N PHE A 55 11.86 8.66 2.44
CA PHE A 55 10.91 9.59 1.82
C PHE A 55 11.41 11.04 1.94
N HIS A 56 10.68 12.01 1.42
CA HIS A 56 11.00 13.42 1.61
C HIS A 56 9.74 14.26 1.81
N VAL A 57 9.91 15.41 2.43
CA VAL A 57 8.83 16.38 2.67
C VAL A 57 9.23 17.75 2.15
N ALA A 58 8.26 18.62 1.87
CA ALA A 58 8.53 20.02 1.64
C ALA A 58 9.18 20.65 2.89
N ARG A 59 10.10 21.59 2.72
CA ARG A 59 10.84 22.24 3.83
C ARG A 59 9.94 22.92 4.87
N HIS A 60 8.73 23.30 4.48
CA HIS A 60 7.72 23.88 5.38
C HIS A 60 6.72 22.86 5.93
N ASN A 61 6.90 21.58 5.67
CA ASN A 61 6.02 20.54 6.23
C ASN A 61 6.20 20.47 7.76
N PRO A 62 5.11 20.54 8.53
CA PRO A 62 5.19 20.49 10.01
C PRO A 62 5.84 19.22 10.57
N LEU A 63 5.81 18.11 9.84
CA LEU A 63 6.48 16.86 10.23
C LEU A 63 7.99 17.07 10.41
N LEU A 64 8.61 17.97 9.65
CA LEU A 64 10.06 18.15 9.68
C LEU A 64 10.58 18.52 11.07
N SER A 65 9.84 19.34 11.82
CA SER A 65 10.24 19.75 13.18
C SER A 65 10.21 18.63 14.21
N LEU A 66 9.65 17.47 13.86
CA LEU A 66 9.52 16.30 14.73
C LEU A 66 10.51 15.18 14.36
N ALA A 67 11.29 15.34 13.29
CA ALA A 67 12.27 14.36 12.83
C ALA A 67 13.57 14.44 13.66
N ASP A 68 13.45 14.15 14.94
CA ASP A 68 14.52 14.30 15.97
C ASP A 68 15.35 13.02 16.15
N GLY A 69 15.01 11.93 15.44
CA GLY A 69 15.67 10.61 15.57
C GLY A 69 15.25 9.81 16.80
N THR A 70 14.34 10.31 17.63
CA THR A 70 13.95 9.69 18.91
C THR A 70 12.45 9.46 19.03
N SER A 71 11.65 10.38 18.49
CA SER A 71 10.18 10.27 18.53
C SER A 71 9.69 9.17 17.60
N SER A 72 8.76 8.33 18.09
CA SER A 72 8.16 7.26 17.31
C SER A 72 7.10 7.83 16.36
N TRP A 73 7.18 7.46 15.09
CA TRP A 73 6.23 7.81 14.03
C TRP A 73 5.55 6.55 13.51
N LEU A 74 4.39 6.74 12.90
CA LEU A 74 3.64 5.70 12.18
C LEU A 74 3.62 6.02 10.68
N MET A 75 3.93 5.04 9.85
CA MET A 75 3.59 5.04 8.43
C MET A 75 2.54 3.96 8.17
N ALA A 76 1.32 4.38 7.82
CA ALA A 76 0.23 3.49 7.43
C ALA A 76 0.23 3.33 5.91
N VAL A 77 0.37 2.10 5.44
CA VAL A 77 0.39 1.71 4.02
C VAL A 77 -0.85 0.88 3.74
N ASN A 78 -1.80 1.45 3.02
CA ASN A 78 -3.06 0.79 2.70
C ASN A 78 -3.06 0.27 1.25
N GLY A 79 -3.65 -0.89 1.05
CA GLY A 79 -3.97 -1.47 -0.25
C GLY A 79 -5.37 -1.13 -0.71
N ALA A 80 -5.88 -1.98 -1.58
CA ALA A 80 -7.29 -1.99 -1.94
C ALA A 80 -8.17 -2.32 -0.74
N ASP A 81 -9.36 -1.76 -0.71
CA ASP A 81 -10.40 -2.11 0.25
C ASP A 81 -11.78 -2.11 -0.43
N THR A 82 -12.71 -2.91 0.08
CA THR A 82 -14.07 -2.96 -0.47
C THR A 82 -15.10 -3.47 0.54
N TYR A 83 -16.32 -2.97 0.40
CA TYR A 83 -17.49 -3.47 1.11
C TYR A 83 -17.91 -4.85 0.57
N ILE A 84 -18.35 -5.74 1.46
CA ILE A 84 -18.87 -7.06 1.14
C ILE A 84 -20.32 -7.18 1.62
N SER A 85 -21.23 -7.40 0.66
CA SER A 85 -22.61 -7.68 0.96
C SER A 85 -22.78 -9.08 1.55
N PRO A 86 -23.63 -9.26 2.59
CA PRO A 86 -24.04 -10.57 3.07
C PRO A 86 -24.64 -11.47 1.97
N ASP A 87 -25.31 -10.87 0.99
CA ASP A 87 -25.97 -11.58 -0.12
C ASP A 87 -24.99 -12.26 -1.09
N TRP A 88 -23.71 -11.97 -0.99
CA TRP A 88 -22.68 -12.61 -1.84
C TRP A 88 -22.15 -13.92 -1.27
N TYR A 89 -22.46 -14.24 -0.01
CA TYR A 89 -22.09 -15.50 0.60
C TYR A 89 -23.07 -16.61 0.17
N ALA A 90 -22.59 -17.82 0.09
CA ALA A 90 -23.41 -18.99 -0.21
C ALA A 90 -24.15 -19.50 1.04
N SER A 91 -23.58 -19.27 2.23
CA SER A 91 -24.19 -19.68 3.51
C SER A 91 -25.04 -18.57 4.11
N PRO A 92 -26.13 -18.94 4.88
CA PRO A 92 -26.97 -17.97 5.56
C PRO A 92 -26.27 -17.27 6.74
N ASP A 93 -26.96 -16.33 7.36
CA ASP A 93 -26.57 -15.67 8.61
C ASP A 93 -25.23 -14.92 8.52
N GLN A 94 -24.96 -14.28 7.39
CA GLN A 94 -23.81 -13.42 7.18
C GLN A 94 -24.13 -11.98 7.52
N VAL A 95 -23.09 -11.21 7.82
CA VAL A 95 -23.19 -9.77 8.12
C VAL A 95 -22.34 -8.94 7.16
N PRO A 96 -22.72 -7.67 6.92
CA PRO A 96 -21.89 -6.75 6.13
C PRO A 96 -20.51 -6.61 6.72
N THR A 97 -19.48 -6.51 5.86
CA THR A 97 -18.11 -6.30 6.31
C THR A 97 -17.29 -5.56 5.25
N TRP A 98 -16.04 -5.24 5.59
CA TRP A 98 -15.04 -4.77 4.67
C TRP A 98 -13.91 -5.77 4.57
N LEU A 99 -13.38 -5.96 3.36
CA LEU A 99 -12.10 -6.61 3.11
C LEU A 99 -11.06 -5.54 2.79
N TYR A 100 -9.84 -5.75 3.22
CA TYR A 100 -8.75 -4.77 3.08
C TYR A 100 -7.38 -5.38 3.35
N GLN A 101 -6.34 -4.65 2.91
CA GLN A 101 -4.97 -4.90 3.30
C GLN A 101 -4.36 -3.62 3.83
N SER A 102 -3.72 -3.69 4.99
CA SER A 102 -3.05 -2.56 5.62
C SER A 102 -1.80 -3.01 6.35
N VAL A 103 -0.74 -2.21 6.25
CA VAL A 103 0.52 -2.41 6.98
C VAL A 103 0.85 -1.13 7.73
N HIS A 104 1.20 -1.27 9.00
CA HIS A 104 1.75 -0.22 9.82
C HIS A 104 3.25 -0.46 10.02
N LEU A 105 4.05 0.53 9.66
CA LEU A 105 5.46 0.60 9.98
C LEU A 105 5.62 1.64 11.08
N THR A 106 6.21 1.25 12.19
CA THR A 106 6.46 2.16 13.33
C THR A 106 7.96 2.25 13.57
N GLY A 107 8.46 3.43 13.86
CA GLY A 107 9.88 3.63 14.11
C GLY A 107 10.27 5.08 14.29
N THR A 108 11.54 5.32 14.52
CA THR A 108 12.11 6.66 14.70
C THR A 108 12.52 7.27 13.36
N VAL A 109 12.41 8.59 13.23
CA VAL A 109 12.67 9.30 11.97
C VAL A 109 13.75 10.37 12.17
N ARG A 110 14.78 10.33 11.31
CA ARG A 110 15.81 11.36 11.21
C ARG A 110 15.81 12.04 9.83
N THR A 111 16.41 13.19 9.75
CA THR A 111 16.70 13.84 8.46
C THR A 111 17.87 13.15 7.75
N LEU A 112 17.81 13.13 6.41
CA LEU A 112 18.95 12.78 5.56
C LEU A 112 19.92 13.97 5.50
N SER A 113 21.21 13.67 5.36
CA SER A 113 22.22 14.65 5.00
C SER A 113 22.06 15.14 3.56
N GLU A 114 22.72 16.24 3.20
CA GLU A 114 22.73 16.76 1.83
C GLU A 114 23.30 15.75 0.84
N ALA A 115 24.30 14.94 1.26
CA ALA A 115 24.90 13.90 0.45
C ALA A 115 23.95 12.73 0.17
N GLU A 116 23.05 12.41 1.11
CA GLU A 116 22.07 11.32 0.97
C GLU A 116 20.85 11.73 0.10
N LEU A 117 20.52 13.03 0.03
CA LEU A 117 19.32 13.49 -0.66
C LEU A 117 19.32 13.19 -2.17
N GLY A 118 20.43 13.35 -2.86
CA GLY A 118 20.56 13.06 -4.28
C GLY A 118 20.28 11.58 -4.59
N PRO A 119 21.04 10.65 -4.00
CA PRO A 119 20.78 9.20 -4.11
C PRO A 119 19.37 8.78 -3.75
N HIS A 120 18.76 9.39 -2.72
CA HIS A 120 17.36 9.14 -2.36
C HIS A 120 16.39 9.47 -3.51
N LEU A 121 16.54 10.66 -4.12
CA LEU A 121 15.65 11.08 -5.20
C LEU A 121 15.79 10.21 -6.45
N ASP A 122 17.02 9.78 -6.77
CA ASP A 122 17.28 8.88 -7.88
C ASP A 122 16.69 7.49 -7.61
N ALA A 123 16.83 6.94 -6.41
CA ALA A 123 16.27 5.65 -6.02
C ALA A 123 14.73 5.66 -6.04
N LEU A 124 14.12 6.71 -5.49
CA LEU A 124 12.66 6.86 -5.49
C LEU A 124 12.12 6.99 -6.92
N SER A 125 12.80 7.78 -7.76
CA SER A 125 12.41 7.92 -9.17
C SER A 125 12.56 6.61 -9.92
N ALA A 126 13.67 5.88 -9.78
CA ALA A 126 13.91 4.61 -10.42
C ALA A 126 12.84 3.57 -10.06
N LYS A 127 12.44 3.51 -8.78
CA LYS A 127 11.37 2.65 -8.31
C LYS A 127 10.08 2.88 -9.10
N PHE A 128 9.57 4.10 -9.12
CA PHE A 128 8.27 4.39 -9.76
C PHE A 128 8.34 4.41 -11.28
N GLU A 129 9.47 4.78 -11.86
CA GLU A 129 9.68 4.69 -13.31
C GLU A 129 9.70 3.23 -13.81
N SER A 130 10.12 2.27 -12.98
CA SER A 130 10.07 0.85 -13.32
C SER A 130 8.63 0.33 -13.56
N TRP A 131 7.63 0.93 -12.92
CA TRP A 131 6.21 0.57 -13.13
C TRP A 131 5.69 0.96 -14.51
N LEU A 132 6.38 1.88 -15.19
CA LEU A 132 5.97 2.44 -16.47
C LEU A 132 6.64 1.75 -17.66
N ALA A 133 7.32 0.59 -17.44
CA ALA A 133 7.87 -0.20 -18.52
C ALA A 133 6.79 -0.58 -19.56
N PRO A 134 7.09 -0.61 -20.86
CA PRO A 134 8.41 -0.51 -21.49
C PRO A 134 8.90 0.92 -21.78
N LYS A 135 8.25 1.96 -21.24
CA LYS A 135 8.73 3.35 -21.38
C LYS A 135 10.17 3.47 -20.85
N PRO A 136 11.11 4.10 -21.61
CA PRO A 136 12.43 4.41 -21.07
C PRO A 136 12.32 5.25 -19.79
N PRO A 137 12.99 4.90 -18.69
CA PRO A 137 12.84 5.59 -17.42
C PRO A 137 13.27 7.06 -17.52
N TRP A 138 12.59 7.91 -16.77
CA TRP A 138 13.04 9.26 -16.52
C TRP A 138 14.24 9.22 -15.55
N THR A 139 15.23 10.07 -15.80
CA THR A 139 16.36 10.26 -14.91
C THR A 139 16.64 11.75 -14.72
N SER A 140 17.27 12.10 -13.62
CA SER A 140 17.61 13.51 -13.29
C SER A 140 18.52 14.14 -14.34
N SER A 141 19.28 13.38 -15.11
CA SER A 141 20.13 13.85 -16.22
C SER A 141 19.33 14.50 -17.38
N LYS A 142 18.04 14.27 -17.47
CA LYS A 142 17.16 14.93 -18.45
C LYS A 142 16.78 16.36 -18.09
N MET A 143 17.14 16.80 -16.88
CA MET A 143 16.83 18.16 -16.42
C MET A 143 17.88 19.17 -16.91
N THR A 144 17.47 20.42 -17.08
CA THR A 144 18.39 21.53 -17.33
C THR A 144 19.40 21.64 -16.18
N ALA A 145 20.67 21.88 -16.51
CA ALA A 145 21.76 22.03 -15.54
C ALA A 145 21.39 23.05 -14.43
N GLY A 146 21.66 22.70 -13.17
CA GLY A 146 21.36 23.50 -11.99
C GLY A 146 19.89 23.57 -11.57
N ARG A 147 18.94 23.10 -12.41
CA ARG A 147 17.52 23.13 -12.06
C ARG A 147 17.18 22.18 -10.90
N LEU A 148 17.72 20.99 -10.93
CA LEU A 148 17.52 19.99 -9.87
C LEU A 148 18.05 20.52 -8.53
N ASP A 149 19.24 21.12 -8.49
CA ASP A 149 19.83 21.65 -7.26
C ASP A 149 19.01 22.80 -6.68
N ALA A 150 18.42 23.63 -7.53
CA ALA A 150 17.50 24.65 -7.09
C ALA A 150 16.23 24.06 -6.46
N MET A 151 15.68 22.96 -7.01
CA MET A 151 14.50 22.28 -6.49
C MET A 151 14.78 21.51 -5.20
N LYS A 152 15.95 20.89 -5.05
CA LYS A 152 16.37 20.21 -3.81
C LYS A 152 16.31 21.12 -2.58
N LYS A 153 16.53 22.42 -2.76
CA LYS A 153 16.45 23.41 -1.66
C LYS A 153 15.05 23.52 -1.04
N ALA A 154 13.99 23.12 -1.76
CA ALA A 154 12.61 23.20 -1.31
C ALA A 154 12.14 21.98 -0.49
N ILE A 155 12.97 20.93 -0.43
CA ILE A 155 12.62 19.64 0.22
C ILE A 155 13.68 19.23 1.25
N VAL A 156 13.31 18.28 2.11
CA VAL A 156 14.20 17.62 3.07
C VAL A 156 13.90 16.14 3.02
N GLY A 157 14.95 15.32 2.84
CA GLY A 157 14.88 13.87 2.93
C GLY A 157 14.77 13.42 4.37
N LEU A 158 14.01 12.36 4.58
CA LEU A 158 13.78 11.70 5.86
C LEU A 158 13.95 10.20 5.72
N VAL A 159 14.45 9.56 6.77
CA VAL A 159 14.50 8.10 6.86
C VAL A 159 13.92 7.65 8.18
N MET A 160 12.97 6.71 8.10
CA MET A 160 12.41 6.01 9.25
C MET A 160 13.19 4.70 9.43
N THR A 161 13.79 4.51 10.61
CA THR A 161 14.28 3.20 11.04
C THR A 161 13.08 2.40 11.53
N VAL A 162 12.73 1.33 10.81
CA VAL A 162 11.51 0.56 11.08
C VAL A 162 11.77 -0.44 12.21
N GLU A 163 11.20 -0.16 13.37
CA GLU A 163 11.32 -0.97 14.58
C GLU A 163 10.24 -2.04 14.66
N GLU A 164 8.99 -1.67 14.30
CA GLU A 164 7.84 -2.56 14.36
C GLU A 164 7.11 -2.59 13.00
N VAL A 165 6.65 -3.79 12.63
CA VAL A 165 5.85 -4.05 11.41
C VAL A 165 4.62 -4.84 11.79
N GLU A 166 3.45 -4.28 11.54
CA GLU A 166 2.16 -4.91 11.79
C GLU A 166 1.36 -4.97 10.48
N GLY A 167 0.99 -6.17 10.04
CA GLY A 167 0.14 -6.36 8.85
C GLY A 167 -1.24 -6.92 9.21
N SER A 168 -2.27 -6.38 8.56
CA SER A 168 -3.65 -6.86 8.64
C SER A 168 -4.20 -7.06 7.24
N PHE A 169 -4.31 -8.33 6.81
CA PHE A 169 -4.87 -8.71 5.52
C PHE A 169 -6.16 -9.48 5.76
N LYS A 170 -7.29 -8.79 5.69
CA LYS A 170 -8.61 -9.37 5.85
C LYS A 170 -9.19 -9.68 4.47
N LEU A 171 -9.09 -10.95 4.05
CA LEU A 171 -9.43 -11.42 2.71
C LEU A 171 -10.34 -12.66 2.74
N ASN A 172 -11.25 -12.75 3.71
CA ASN A 172 -12.15 -13.89 3.90
C ASN A 172 -11.46 -15.26 4.11
N GLN A 173 -10.20 -15.26 4.55
CA GLN A 173 -9.42 -16.48 4.78
C GLN A 173 -9.98 -17.38 5.88
N HIS A 174 -10.89 -16.88 6.72
CA HIS A 174 -11.59 -17.64 7.78
C HIS A 174 -12.93 -18.25 7.33
N LYS A 175 -13.38 -17.92 6.10
CA LYS A 175 -14.66 -18.41 5.56
C LYS A 175 -14.49 -19.78 4.90
N SER A 176 -15.60 -20.52 4.74
CA SER A 176 -15.64 -21.76 3.98
C SER A 176 -15.18 -21.55 2.53
N ASP A 177 -14.74 -22.61 1.85
CA ASP A 177 -14.33 -22.53 0.44
C ASP A 177 -15.45 -22.04 -0.47
N VAL A 178 -16.69 -22.48 -0.19
CA VAL A 178 -17.88 -22.08 -0.96
C VAL A 178 -18.16 -20.58 -0.81
N ASP A 179 -18.14 -20.07 0.42
CA ASP A 179 -18.32 -18.65 0.70
C ASP A 179 -17.19 -17.80 0.11
N HIS A 180 -15.94 -18.27 0.25
CA HIS A 180 -14.77 -17.59 -0.28
C HIS A 180 -14.88 -17.45 -1.81
N ALA A 181 -15.20 -18.54 -2.53
CA ALA A 181 -15.36 -18.50 -3.98
C ALA A 181 -16.56 -17.65 -4.41
N ALA A 182 -17.70 -17.73 -3.71
CA ALA A 182 -18.90 -16.95 -4.02
C ALA A 182 -18.63 -15.44 -3.92
N VAL A 183 -17.99 -14.97 -2.85
CA VAL A 183 -17.62 -13.56 -2.67
C VAL A 183 -16.59 -13.11 -3.70
N SER A 184 -15.55 -13.92 -3.96
CA SER A 184 -14.55 -13.58 -4.99
C SER A 184 -15.18 -13.43 -6.38
N ASN A 185 -16.10 -14.33 -6.75
CA ASN A 185 -16.85 -14.27 -8.01
C ASN A 185 -17.76 -13.02 -8.09
N ALA A 186 -18.33 -12.60 -6.97
CA ALA A 186 -19.13 -11.37 -6.92
C ALA A 186 -18.25 -10.13 -7.12
N LEU A 187 -17.08 -10.08 -6.48
CA LEU A 187 -16.11 -9.00 -6.61
C LEU A 187 -15.57 -8.86 -8.04
N ALA A 188 -15.32 -9.97 -8.73
CA ALA A 188 -14.85 -9.97 -10.13
C ALA A 188 -15.84 -9.30 -11.11
N ARG A 189 -17.12 -9.21 -10.73
CA ARG A 189 -18.18 -8.57 -11.54
C ARG A 189 -18.38 -7.09 -11.22
N GLN A 190 -17.71 -6.57 -10.17
CA GLN A 190 -17.85 -5.16 -9.81
C GLN A 190 -17.09 -4.27 -10.80
N GLY A 191 -17.63 -3.08 -11.07
CA GLY A 191 -16.96 -2.06 -11.88
C GLY A 191 -15.79 -1.38 -11.18
N ASP A 192 -15.75 -1.48 -9.84
CA ASP A 192 -14.73 -0.86 -9.00
C ASP A 192 -13.39 -1.60 -9.06
N ALA A 193 -12.29 -0.83 -9.16
CA ALA A 193 -10.94 -1.39 -9.28
C ALA A 193 -10.46 -2.06 -7.98
N ASP A 194 -10.78 -1.47 -6.83
CA ASP A 194 -10.38 -2.01 -5.53
C ASP A 194 -11.13 -3.32 -5.23
N ALA A 195 -12.43 -3.39 -5.56
CA ALA A 195 -13.20 -4.61 -5.45
C ALA A 195 -12.58 -5.75 -6.28
N ARG A 196 -12.18 -5.49 -7.53
CA ARG A 196 -11.49 -6.48 -8.37
C ARG A 196 -10.15 -6.89 -7.80
N ALA A 197 -9.35 -5.93 -7.33
CA ALA A 197 -8.05 -6.21 -6.73
C ALA A 197 -8.17 -7.10 -5.48
N ILE A 198 -9.16 -6.86 -4.61
CA ILE A 198 -9.45 -7.74 -3.46
C ILE A 198 -9.87 -9.13 -3.95
N GLY A 199 -10.71 -9.23 -4.98
CA GLY A 199 -11.10 -10.52 -5.57
C GLY A 199 -9.89 -11.31 -6.07
N GLU A 200 -8.95 -10.67 -6.76
CA GLU A 200 -7.70 -11.27 -7.23
C GLU A 200 -6.82 -11.77 -6.07
N GLN A 201 -6.71 -11.00 -4.99
CA GLN A 201 -5.99 -11.43 -3.78
C GLN A 201 -6.66 -12.64 -3.12
N MET A 202 -7.99 -12.69 -3.09
CA MET A 202 -8.72 -13.86 -2.60
C MET A 202 -8.45 -15.11 -3.46
N VAL A 203 -8.44 -14.98 -4.78
CA VAL A 203 -8.07 -16.07 -5.70
C VAL A 203 -6.63 -16.55 -5.43
N ALA A 204 -5.69 -15.62 -5.26
CA ALA A 204 -4.29 -15.95 -4.98
C ALA A 204 -4.10 -16.70 -3.65
N LEU A 205 -4.96 -16.46 -2.64
CA LEU A 205 -4.94 -17.19 -1.37
C LEU A 205 -5.39 -18.65 -1.49
N ARG A 206 -6.30 -18.96 -2.42
CA ARG A 206 -6.88 -20.30 -2.60
C ARG A 206 -6.97 -20.68 -4.08
N PRO A 207 -5.84 -20.77 -4.81
CA PRO A 207 -5.83 -20.97 -6.26
C PRO A 207 -6.41 -22.34 -6.69
N GLN A 208 -6.58 -23.26 -5.76
CA GLN A 208 -7.16 -24.59 -6.00
C GLN A 208 -8.69 -24.56 -6.14
N LEU A 209 -9.38 -23.46 -5.79
CA LEU A 209 -10.83 -23.38 -5.91
C LEU A 209 -11.27 -23.03 -7.34
N ASN A 210 -12.51 -23.36 -7.66
CA ASN A 210 -13.09 -23.02 -8.95
C ASN A 210 -13.67 -21.59 -8.91
N TYR A 211 -13.10 -20.71 -9.71
CA TYR A 211 -13.58 -19.34 -9.89
C TYR A 211 -14.17 -19.13 -11.28
N ILE A 212 -15.16 -18.23 -11.38
CA ILE A 212 -15.74 -17.86 -12.67
C ILE A 212 -14.77 -16.89 -13.38
N SER A 213 -14.35 -17.27 -14.57
CA SER A 213 -13.48 -16.38 -15.38
C SER A 213 -14.22 -15.07 -15.74
N PRO A 214 -13.57 -13.91 -15.63
CA PRO A 214 -14.19 -12.61 -15.98
C PRO A 214 -14.76 -12.54 -17.39
N SER A 215 -14.21 -13.32 -18.34
CA SER A 215 -14.66 -13.37 -19.75
C SER A 215 -16.03 -14.02 -19.96
N SER A 216 -16.57 -14.75 -18.99
CA SER A 216 -17.89 -15.39 -19.11
C SER A 216 -19.06 -14.53 -18.63
N ALA A 217 -18.79 -13.38 -18.01
CA ALA A 217 -19.82 -12.51 -17.45
C ALA A 217 -20.50 -11.56 -18.44
N GLY A 218 -20.01 -11.49 -19.71
CA GLY A 218 -20.51 -10.56 -20.72
C GLY A 218 -21.52 -11.12 -21.73
N GLN A 219 -21.93 -12.40 -21.65
CA GLN A 219 -22.74 -13.03 -22.72
C GLN A 219 -24.18 -13.41 -22.32
N SER A 220 -24.71 -13.01 -21.19
CA SER A 220 -26.07 -13.40 -20.78
C SER A 220 -27.06 -12.25 -20.59
N ALA A 221 -26.98 -11.20 -21.41
CA ALA A 221 -27.97 -10.13 -21.39
C ALA A 221 -28.31 -9.64 -22.82
N ASP A 222 -28.64 -10.58 -23.75
CA ASP A 222 -29.41 -10.23 -24.92
C ASP A 222 -30.23 -11.47 -25.38
N GLY A 223 -31.46 -11.47 -25.04
CA GLY A 223 -32.37 -12.54 -25.46
C GLY A 223 -33.71 -12.50 -24.78
N ARG A 224 -34.48 -11.40 -24.88
CA ARG A 224 -35.94 -11.50 -24.87
C ARG A 224 -36.58 -10.49 -25.83
N ASN A 225 -37.04 -11.09 -26.93
CA ASN A 225 -37.99 -10.54 -27.89
C ASN A 225 -39.15 -9.79 -27.25
N ALA A 226 -39.46 -8.68 -27.92
CA ALA A 226 -40.86 -8.25 -28.03
C ALA A 226 -41.69 -9.23 -28.91
N PRO A 227 -43.01 -9.33 -28.74
CA PRO A 227 -43.91 -8.77 -29.73
C PRO A 227 -44.63 -7.52 -29.22
#